data_c5311d4fde6019021e10bba3a510bbf4
#
_entry.id   c5311d4fde6019021e10bba3a510bbf4
#
_cell.length_a   1.000
_cell.length_b   1.000
_cell.length_c   1.000
_cell.angle_alpha   90.00
_cell.angle_beta   90.00
_cell.angle_gamma   90.00
#
_symmetry.space_group_name_H-M   'P 1'
#
loop_
_entity.id
_entity.type
_entity.pdbx_description
1 polymer ?
#
loop_
_entity_poly.entity_id
_entity_poly.type
_entity_poly.pdbx_seq_one_letter_code
_entity_poly.pdbx_strand_id
1 'polypeptide(L)'
;MDATLKSKIGREIRDYVAITLGIICYAFGWVTFMLPYQISTGGLTGISALIYYVTGIEIQVSYFVINAIFMVFALRILGLKFCLKTLYAIPMLTFFLWLFQVIMKDDAGNLPLILGPGQEFMACVIGAAMLGFGIGFVFIYNGSTGGTDIIAWIVNKYKDVSLGRLVMYGDIIIISSCYFVFHDWKRVLFGFCVLFVMSVVIDYVVNSNRQSVQFLIFSKKHDEIAEVITRELHRGVTLLDGTGWYSKQSIKVVVVLAKKNQSTDIFRMVRDIDENAFISQSNVVGVYGEGFDKLKVKKKKA
;
A
#
# COMPACT_ATOMS: atom_id res chain seq x y z
N MET A 1 -0.77 13.29 -31.60
CA MET A 1 -1.16 12.54 -30.38
C MET A 1 -0.80 13.42 -29.20
N ASP A 2 -1.83 13.99 -28.52
CA ASP A 2 -1.68 15.05 -27.51
C ASP A 2 -0.76 14.70 -26.36
N ALA A 3 0.06 15.66 -25.91
CA ALA A 3 1.00 15.51 -24.79
C ALA A 3 0.27 15.03 -23.51
N THR A 4 -0.98 15.43 -23.34
CA THR A 4 -1.88 15.01 -22.24
C THR A 4 -2.23 13.52 -22.32
N LEU A 5 -2.40 12.95 -23.52
CA LEU A 5 -2.69 11.54 -23.73
C LEU A 5 -1.46 10.67 -23.43
N LYS A 6 -0.27 11.08 -23.91
CA LYS A 6 1.01 10.42 -23.59
C LYS A 6 1.28 10.38 -22.08
N SER A 7 1.03 11.46 -21.37
CA SER A 7 1.18 11.55 -19.91
C SER A 7 0.19 10.65 -19.15
N LYS A 8 -1.05 10.49 -19.65
CA LYS A 8 -2.04 9.56 -19.06
C LYS A 8 -1.64 8.10 -19.27
N ILE A 9 -1.24 7.73 -20.48
CA ILE A 9 -0.79 6.38 -20.81
C ILE A 9 0.45 6.01 -19.98
N GLY A 10 1.44 6.90 -19.88
CA GLY A 10 2.64 6.64 -19.08
C GLY A 10 2.34 6.41 -17.59
N ARG A 11 1.34 7.11 -17.03
CA ARG A 11 0.88 6.88 -15.65
C ARG A 11 0.21 5.52 -15.47
N GLU A 12 -0.67 5.14 -16.39
CA GLU A 12 -1.33 3.82 -16.30
C GLU A 12 -0.30 2.69 -16.44
N ILE A 13 0.64 2.77 -17.37
CA ILE A 13 1.71 1.77 -17.52
C ILE A 13 2.53 1.64 -16.23
N ARG A 14 2.93 2.77 -15.63
CA ARG A 14 3.66 2.78 -14.37
C ARG A 14 2.86 2.10 -13.25
N ASP A 15 1.55 2.33 -13.19
CA ASP A 15 0.67 1.75 -12.19
C ASP A 15 0.61 0.22 -12.33
N TYR A 16 0.45 -0.30 -13.57
CA TYR A 16 0.45 -1.74 -13.82
C TYR A 16 1.81 -2.40 -13.53
N VAL A 17 2.91 -1.76 -13.90
CA VAL A 17 4.27 -2.25 -13.58
C VAL A 17 4.47 -2.33 -12.06
N ALA A 18 4.07 -1.31 -11.33
CA ALA A 18 4.19 -1.29 -9.87
C ALA A 18 3.30 -2.36 -9.20
N ILE A 19 2.06 -2.55 -9.68
CA ILE A 19 1.17 -3.62 -9.24
C ILE A 19 1.84 -4.98 -9.48
N THR A 20 2.43 -5.19 -10.65
CA THR A 20 3.13 -6.45 -10.98
C THR A 20 4.31 -6.70 -10.04
N LEU A 21 5.13 -5.69 -9.75
CA LEU A 21 6.24 -5.81 -8.79
C LEU A 21 5.75 -6.16 -7.38
N GLY A 22 4.66 -5.54 -6.94
CA GLY A 22 4.01 -5.87 -5.67
C GLY A 22 3.53 -7.32 -5.62
N ILE A 23 2.90 -7.79 -6.71
CA ILE A 23 2.41 -9.17 -6.86
C ILE A 23 3.58 -10.18 -6.86
N ILE A 24 4.67 -9.87 -7.54
CA ILE A 24 5.89 -10.71 -7.54
C ILE A 24 6.43 -10.86 -6.11
N CYS A 25 6.56 -9.75 -5.37
CA CYS A 25 7.03 -9.77 -3.99
C CYS A 25 6.09 -10.59 -3.09
N TYR A 26 4.77 -10.42 -3.24
CA TYR A 26 3.77 -11.19 -2.52
C TYR A 26 3.87 -12.68 -2.82
N ALA A 27 3.84 -13.05 -4.11
CA ALA A 27 3.87 -14.46 -4.54
C ALA A 27 5.15 -15.17 -4.11
N PHE A 28 6.30 -14.48 -4.24
CA PHE A 28 7.58 -15.01 -3.77
C PHE A 28 7.57 -15.23 -2.25
N GLY A 29 7.15 -14.24 -1.47
CA GLY A 29 7.05 -14.38 -0.01
C GLY A 29 6.11 -15.52 0.41
N TRP A 30 4.99 -15.68 -0.29
CA TRP A 30 4.03 -16.73 0.01
C TRP A 30 4.56 -18.14 -0.30
N VAL A 31 5.14 -18.34 -1.49
CA VAL A 31 5.67 -19.65 -1.91
C VAL A 31 6.90 -20.05 -1.12
N THR A 32 7.74 -19.07 -0.75
CA THR A 32 9.02 -19.32 -0.08
C THR A 32 8.89 -19.52 1.43
N PHE A 33 8.00 -18.76 2.07
CA PHE A 33 7.96 -18.70 3.53
C PHE A 33 6.62 -19.18 4.13
N MET A 34 5.49 -19.04 3.45
CA MET A 34 4.22 -19.48 4.02
C MET A 34 3.94 -20.95 3.70
N LEU A 35 4.02 -21.30 2.42
CA LEU A 35 3.60 -22.62 1.93
C LEU A 35 4.47 -23.76 2.49
N PRO A 36 5.84 -23.72 2.47
CA PRO A 36 6.67 -24.81 2.96
C PRO A 36 6.52 -25.06 4.47
N TYR A 37 6.30 -23.97 5.23
CA TYR A 37 6.14 -24.04 6.68
C TYR A 37 4.68 -24.26 7.12
N GLN A 38 3.76 -24.48 6.17
CA GLN A 38 2.33 -24.72 6.41
C GLN A 38 1.67 -23.65 7.28
N ILE A 39 2.11 -22.39 7.13
CA ILE A 39 1.59 -21.25 7.88
C ILE A 39 0.28 -20.82 7.23
N SER A 40 -0.81 -20.85 8.00
CA SER A 40 -2.11 -20.34 7.53
C SER A 40 -2.07 -18.82 7.41
N THR A 41 -2.55 -18.32 6.28
CA THR A 41 -2.79 -16.89 6.09
C THR A 41 -4.26 -16.58 6.22
N GLY A 42 -4.61 -15.34 6.54
CA GLY A 42 -5.99 -14.87 6.42
C GLY A 42 -6.42 -14.70 4.96
N GLY A 43 -7.46 -13.92 4.76
CA GLY A 43 -7.95 -13.57 3.44
C GLY A 43 -8.85 -14.63 2.80
N LEU A 44 -9.16 -14.39 1.54
CA LEU A 44 -10.05 -15.28 0.80
C LEU A 44 -9.44 -16.67 0.55
N THR A 45 -8.12 -16.75 0.43
CA THR A 45 -7.41 -18.03 0.33
C THR A 45 -7.62 -18.88 1.58
N GLY A 46 -7.62 -18.25 2.77
CA GLY A 46 -7.96 -18.93 4.03
C GLY A 46 -9.40 -19.45 4.03
N ILE A 47 -10.39 -18.63 3.64
CA ILE A 47 -11.79 -19.06 3.52
C ILE A 47 -11.92 -20.22 2.54
N SER A 48 -11.28 -20.15 1.38
CA SER A 48 -11.34 -21.19 0.36
C SER A 48 -10.72 -22.51 0.83
N ALA A 49 -9.65 -22.44 1.62
CA ALA A 49 -9.07 -23.61 2.26
C ALA A 49 -10.02 -24.23 3.31
N LEU A 50 -10.69 -23.40 4.12
CA LEU A 50 -11.70 -23.88 5.08
C LEU A 50 -12.86 -24.59 4.37
N ILE A 51 -13.37 -24.01 3.27
CA ILE A 51 -14.43 -24.62 2.45
C ILE A 51 -13.96 -25.97 1.90
N TYR A 52 -12.74 -26.04 1.38
CA TYR A 52 -12.18 -27.29 0.87
C TYR A 52 -12.14 -28.40 1.92
N TYR A 53 -11.65 -28.10 3.13
CA TYR A 53 -11.55 -29.10 4.21
C TYR A 53 -12.91 -29.57 4.73
N VAL A 54 -13.94 -28.70 4.69
CA VAL A 54 -15.29 -29.07 5.14
C VAL A 54 -16.13 -29.76 4.07
N THR A 55 -16.02 -29.32 2.81
CA THR A 55 -16.94 -29.71 1.72
C THR A 55 -16.28 -30.52 0.61
N GLY A 56 -14.94 -30.54 0.52
CA GLY A 56 -14.21 -31.15 -0.61
C GLY A 56 -14.21 -30.30 -1.89
N ILE A 57 -14.83 -29.11 -1.90
CA ILE A 57 -14.84 -28.22 -3.06
C ILE A 57 -13.43 -27.66 -3.26
N GLU A 58 -12.89 -27.80 -4.48
CA GLU A 58 -11.55 -27.29 -4.80
C GLU A 58 -11.37 -25.80 -4.49
N ILE A 59 -10.18 -25.46 -3.92
CA ILE A 59 -9.85 -24.11 -3.47
C ILE A 59 -10.03 -23.07 -4.58
N GLN A 60 -9.64 -23.41 -5.81
CA GLN A 60 -9.73 -22.52 -6.96
C GLN A 60 -11.19 -22.17 -7.30
N VAL A 61 -12.11 -23.13 -7.15
CA VAL A 61 -13.53 -22.92 -7.46
C VAL A 61 -14.15 -21.96 -6.44
N SER A 62 -14.01 -22.24 -5.15
CA SER A 62 -14.53 -21.38 -4.09
C SER A 62 -13.91 -19.99 -4.11
N TYR A 63 -12.60 -19.90 -4.34
CA TYR A 63 -11.88 -18.63 -4.51
C TYR A 63 -12.42 -17.82 -5.67
N PHE A 64 -12.61 -18.44 -6.83
CA PHE A 64 -13.15 -17.77 -8.02
C PHE A 64 -14.57 -17.26 -7.80
N VAL A 65 -15.46 -18.11 -7.29
CA VAL A 65 -16.87 -17.75 -7.07
C VAL A 65 -17.02 -16.60 -6.09
N ILE A 66 -16.31 -16.63 -4.96
CA ILE A 66 -16.39 -15.56 -3.96
C ILE A 66 -15.79 -14.26 -4.51
N ASN A 67 -14.66 -14.33 -5.24
CA ASN A 67 -14.10 -13.16 -5.91
C ASN A 67 -15.05 -12.56 -6.95
N ALA A 68 -15.75 -13.38 -7.71
CA ALA A 68 -16.73 -12.90 -8.69
C ALA A 68 -17.86 -12.10 -8.00
N ILE A 69 -18.36 -12.60 -6.86
CA ILE A 69 -19.38 -11.89 -6.06
C ILE A 69 -18.82 -10.56 -5.56
N PHE A 70 -17.62 -10.55 -4.95
CA PHE A 70 -17.01 -9.33 -4.45
C PHE A 70 -16.72 -8.32 -5.57
N MET A 71 -16.37 -8.80 -6.77
CA MET A 71 -16.14 -7.94 -7.92
C MET A 71 -17.41 -7.21 -8.38
N VAL A 72 -18.58 -7.86 -8.32
CA VAL A 72 -19.87 -7.21 -8.64
C VAL A 72 -20.14 -6.05 -7.67
N PHE A 73 -19.90 -6.23 -6.38
CA PHE A 73 -20.01 -5.15 -5.39
C PHE A 73 -18.95 -4.07 -5.60
N ALA A 74 -17.71 -4.45 -5.90
CA ALA A 74 -16.64 -3.52 -6.19
C ALA A 74 -16.95 -2.62 -7.39
N LEU A 75 -17.51 -3.16 -8.47
CA LEU A 75 -17.89 -2.41 -9.66
C LEU A 75 -18.88 -1.29 -9.34
N ARG A 76 -19.88 -1.58 -8.50
CA ARG A 76 -20.89 -0.59 -8.12
C ARG A 76 -20.35 0.48 -7.17
N ILE A 77 -19.39 0.14 -6.32
CA ILE A 77 -18.95 1.00 -5.20
C ILE A 77 -17.64 1.69 -5.51
N LEU A 78 -16.63 0.97 -6.03
CA LEU A 78 -15.27 1.49 -6.22
C LEU A 78 -15.01 2.00 -7.64
N GLY A 79 -15.81 1.53 -8.60
CA GLY A 79 -15.78 1.99 -9.98
C GLY A 79 -14.84 1.19 -10.90
N LEU A 80 -14.98 1.42 -12.21
CA LEU A 80 -14.34 0.63 -13.27
C LEU A 80 -12.81 0.59 -13.20
N LYS A 81 -12.15 1.71 -12.88
CA LYS A 81 -10.68 1.75 -12.83
C LYS A 81 -10.07 0.82 -11.77
N PHE A 82 -10.70 0.76 -10.60
CA PHE A 82 -10.30 -0.18 -9.55
C PHE A 82 -10.50 -1.62 -10.00
N CYS A 83 -11.66 -1.91 -10.56
CA CYS A 83 -12.02 -3.26 -11.01
C CYS A 83 -11.12 -3.76 -12.15
N LEU A 84 -10.74 -2.92 -13.10
CA LEU A 84 -9.80 -3.29 -14.16
C LEU A 84 -8.42 -3.65 -13.61
N LYS A 85 -7.91 -2.88 -12.66
CA LYS A 85 -6.62 -3.18 -12.00
C LYS A 85 -6.70 -4.46 -11.17
N THR A 86 -7.80 -4.69 -10.49
CA THR A 86 -8.04 -5.91 -9.71
C THR A 86 -8.20 -7.14 -10.61
N LEU A 87 -8.93 -7.00 -11.72
CA LEU A 87 -9.09 -8.07 -12.72
C LEU A 87 -7.76 -8.44 -13.39
N TYR A 88 -6.84 -7.49 -13.51
CA TYR A 88 -5.46 -7.75 -13.93
C TYR A 88 -4.64 -8.43 -12.82
N ALA A 89 -4.76 -7.95 -11.58
CA ALA A 89 -3.95 -8.40 -10.46
C ALA A 89 -4.22 -9.86 -10.08
N ILE A 90 -5.49 -10.32 -10.10
CA ILE A 90 -5.87 -11.69 -9.74
C ILE A 90 -5.21 -12.74 -10.63
N PRO A 91 -5.31 -12.70 -11.98
CA PRO A 91 -4.62 -13.65 -12.85
C PRO A 91 -3.09 -13.57 -12.73
N MET A 92 -2.53 -12.35 -12.59
CA MET A 92 -1.09 -12.17 -12.43
C MET A 92 -0.59 -12.81 -11.13
N LEU A 93 -1.33 -12.65 -10.02
CA LEU A 93 -0.98 -13.31 -8.77
C LEU A 93 -1.04 -14.83 -8.90
N THR A 94 -2.09 -15.35 -9.50
CA THR A 94 -2.24 -16.80 -9.76
C THR A 94 -1.08 -17.34 -10.59
N PHE A 95 -0.69 -16.61 -11.63
CA PHE A 95 0.44 -16.96 -12.49
C PHE A 95 1.77 -16.99 -11.73
N PHE A 96 2.09 -15.95 -10.94
CA PHE A 96 3.35 -15.91 -10.19
C PHE A 96 3.39 -16.90 -9.03
N LEU A 97 2.27 -17.19 -8.39
CA LEU A 97 2.18 -18.27 -7.39
C LEU A 97 2.48 -19.61 -8.02
N TRP A 98 1.92 -19.90 -9.19
CA TRP A 98 2.22 -21.12 -9.94
C TRP A 98 3.69 -21.15 -10.38
N LEU A 99 4.17 -20.07 -10.99
CA LEU A 99 5.54 -19.97 -11.51
C LEU A 99 6.59 -20.21 -10.41
N PHE A 100 6.46 -19.54 -9.26
CA PHE A 100 7.39 -19.75 -8.16
C PHE A 100 7.31 -21.14 -7.55
N GLN A 101 6.13 -21.75 -7.49
CA GLN A 101 6.00 -23.14 -7.06
C GLN A 101 6.72 -24.10 -8.01
N VAL A 102 6.63 -23.87 -9.32
CA VAL A 102 7.33 -24.71 -10.32
C VAL A 102 8.85 -24.51 -10.22
N ILE A 103 9.32 -23.28 -10.09
CA ILE A 103 10.76 -22.98 -10.03
C ILE A 103 11.41 -23.47 -8.73
N MET A 104 10.69 -23.43 -7.61
CA MET A 104 11.26 -23.71 -6.29
C MET A 104 11.07 -25.16 -5.84
N LYS A 105 10.27 -25.97 -6.52
CA LYS A 105 10.16 -27.40 -6.21
C LYS A 105 11.48 -28.11 -6.49
N ASP A 106 11.88 -28.97 -5.54
CA ASP A 106 12.98 -29.91 -5.72
C ASP A 106 12.60 -31.06 -6.66
N ASP A 107 13.57 -31.93 -6.97
CA ASP A 107 13.34 -33.11 -7.83
C ASP A 107 12.28 -34.08 -7.25
N ALA A 108 12.02 -34.02 -5.96
CA ALA A 108 11.00 -34.82 -5.27
C ALA A 108 9.61 -34.13 -5.26
N GLY A 109 9.50 -32.93 -5.84
CA GLY A 109 8.25 -32.14 -5.90
C GLY A 109 7.93 -31.38 -4.62
N ASN A 110 8.82 -31.34 -3.63
CA ASN A 110 8.64 -30.62 -2.39
C ASN A 110 9.21 -29.20 -2.46
N LEU A 111 8.62 -28.28 -1.70
CA LEU A 111 9.17 -26.95 -1.55
C LEU A 111 10.21 -26.95 -0.41
N PRO A 112 11.44 -26.41 -0.64
CA PRO A 112 12.50 -26.45 0.35
C PRO A 112 12.20 -25.52 1.54
N LEU A 113 12.56 -25.94 2.73
CA LEU A 113 12.56 -25.11 3.93
C LEU A 113 13.81 -24.21 3.92
N ILE A 114 13.77 -23.05 3.27
CA ILE A 114 14.95 -22.19 3.03
C ILE A 114 15.64 -21.77 4.34
N LEU A 115 14.87 -21.55 5.41
CA LEU A 115 15.41 -21.19 6.72
C LEU A 115 15.76 -22.42 7.57
N GLY A 116 15.49 -23.64 7.06
CA GLY A 116 15.65 -24.88 7.81
C GLY A 116 14.42 -25.25 8.66
N PRO A 117 14.41 -26.47 9.22
CA PRO A 117 13.33 -26.95 10.08
C PRO A 117 13.33 -26.22 11.42
N GLY A 118 12.16 -26.02 12.03
CA GLY A 118 11.99 -25.34 13.32
C GLY A 118 12.07 -23.82 13.27
N GLN A 119 12.14 -23.22 12.07
CA GLN A 119 12.21 -21.77 11.87
C GLN A 119 10.87 -21.16 11.43
N GLU A 120 9.75 -21.77 11.84
CA GLU A 120 8.39 -21.34 11.46
C GLU A 120 8.13 -19.88 11.86
N PHE A 121 8.60 -19.46 13.03
CA PHE A 121 8.42 -18.07 13.48
C PHE A 121 9.18 -17.08 12.60
N MET A 122 10.44 -17.39 12.24
CA MET A 122 11.23 -16.53 11.36
C MET A 122 10.59 -16.45 9.95
N ALA A 123 10.17 -17.60 9.42
CA ALA A 123 9.45 -17.67 8.14
C ALA A 123 8.15 -16.85 8.18
N CYS A 124 7.39 -16.93 9.28
CA CYS A 124 6.20 -16.16 9.52
C CYS A 124 6.46 -14.64 9.43
N VAL A 125 7.48 -14.13 10.12
CA VAL A 125 7.78 -12.69 10.14
C VAL A 125 8.28 -12.20 8.79
N ILE A 126 9.25 -12.87 8.18
CA ILE A 126 9.82 -12.47 6.88
C ILE A 126 8.75 -12.56 5.79
N GLY A 127 8.05 -13.68 5.72
CA GLY A 127 7.01 -13.87 4.73
C GLY A 127 5.88 -12.84 4.90
N ALA A 128 5.39 -12.62 6.14
CA ALA A 128 4.35 -11.63 6.41
C ALA A 128 4.78 -10.20 6.00
N ALA A 129 6.05 -9.83 6.24
CA ALA A 129 6.59 -8.56 5.80
C ALA A 129 6.58 -8.43 4.27
N MET A 130 6.98 -9.48 3.54
CA MET A 130 6.94 -9.50 2.08
C MET A 130 5.53 -9.46 1.52
N LEU A 131 4.59 -10.21 2.13
CA LEU A 131 3.19 -10.17 1.77
C LEU A 131 2.60 -8.77 1.98
N GLY A 132 2.85 -8.17 3.14
CA GLY A 132 2.37 -6.83 3.49
C GLY A 132 2.94 -5.75 2.57
N PHE A 133 4.23 -5.84 2.22
CA PHE A 133 4.86 -4.96 1.25
C PHE A 133 4.23 -5.10 -0.13
N GLY A 134 4.05 -6.34 -0.62
CA GLY A 134 3.43 -6.64 -1.91
C GLY A 134 2.02 -6.09 -2.02
N ILE A 135 1.15 -6.36 -1.04
CA ILE A 135 -0.23 -5.83 -1.00
C ILE A 135 -0.23 -4.31 -0.87
N GLY A 136 0.64 -3.74 -0.01
CA GLY A 136 0.75 -2.30 0.16
C GLY A 136 1.06 -1.58 -1.14
N PHE A 137 1.95 -2.15 -1.97
CA PHE A 137 2.23 -1.63 -3.32
C PHE A 137 1.01 -1.69 -4.22
N VAL A 138 0.30 -2.81 -4.26
CA VAL A 138 -0.94 -2.93 -5.04
C VAL A 138 -1.97 -1.90 -4.59
N PHE A 139 -2.09 -1.64 -3.29
CA PHE A 139 -3.01 -0.65 -2.72
C PHE A 139 -2.65 0.80 -3.06
N ILE A 140 -1.37 1.17 -3.08
CA ILE A 140 -0.91 2.52 -3.49
C ILE A 140 -1.43 2.88 -4.88
N TYR A 141 -1.46 1.89 -5.78
CA TYR A 141 -1.89 2.09 -7.16
C TYR A 141 -3.38 1.78 -7.39
N ASN A 142 -4.18 1.75 -6.31
CA ASN A 142 -5.63 1.50 -6.33
C ASN A 142 -6.02 0.18 -7.00
N GLY A 143 -5.21 -0.86 -6.80
CA GLY A 143 -5.51 -2.24 -7.12
C GLY A 143 -5.92 -3.03 -5.87
N SER A 144 -6.26 -4.29 -6.07
CA SER A 144 -6.48 -5.28 -5.02
C SER A 144 -6.05 -6.64 -5.54
N THR A 145 -5.57 -7.50 -4.66
CA THR A 145 -5.29 -8.89 -4.98
C THR A 145 -6.55 -9.76 -4.96
N GLY A 146 -7.70 -9.17 -4.71
CA GLY A 146 -8.98 -9.85 -4.56
C GLY A 146 -9.31 -10.18 -3.10
N GLY A 147 -10.43 -10.87 -2.87
CA GLY A 147 -10.78 -11.33 -1.53
C GLY A 147 -11.17 -10.25 -0.53
N THR A 148 -10.72 -10.41 0.71
CA THR A 148 -11.00 -9.49 1.81
C THR A 148 -10.49 -8.08 1.55
N ASP A 149 -9.49 -7.90 0.70
CA ASP A 149 -8.98 -6.61 0.27
C ASP A 149 -10.07 -5.74 -0.36
N ILE A 150 -10.96 -6.32 -1.15
CA ILE A 150 -12.07 -5.59 -1.78
C ILE A 150 -12.98 -5.00 -0.70
N ILE A 151 -13.27 -5.78 0.35
CA ILE A 151 -14.07 -5.32 1.49
C ILE A 151 -13.35 -4.17 2.20
N ALA A 152 -12.04 -4.32 2.42
CA ALA A 152 -11.23 -3.25 3.04
C ALA A 152 -11.31 -1.95 2.23
N TRP A 153 -11.20 -2.01 0.91
CA TRP A 153 -11.35 -0.84 0.04
C TRP A 153 -12.76 -0.23 0.08
N ILE A 154 -13.80 -1.06 0.10
CA ILE A 154 -15.19 -0.59 0.21
C ILE A 154 -15.38 0.17 1.52
N VAL A 155 -14.94 -0.39 2.65
CA VAL A 155 -15.07 0.25 3.97
C VAL A 155 -14.21 1.51 4.06
N ASN A 156 -12.96 1.48 3.56
CA ASN A 156 -12.06 2.65 3.54
C ASN A 156 -12.64 3.82 2.74
N LYS A 157 -13.45 3.55 1.72
CA LYS A 157 -14.14 4.61 0.95
C LYS A 157 -15.11 5.42 1.82
N TYR A 158 -15.75 4.78 2.80
CA TYR A 158 -16.79 5.38 3.63
C TYR A 158 -16.32 5.77 5.03
N LYS A 159 -15.25 5.12 5.53
CA LYS A 159 -14.70 5.35 6.87
C LYS A 159 -13.22 5.70 6.75
N ASP A 160 -12.74 6.59 7.62
CA ASP A 160 -11.34 6.95 7.71
C ASP A 160 -10.57 5.97 8.61
N VAL A 161 -10.45 4.72 8.11
CA VAL A 161 -9.71 3.64 8.77
C VAL A 161 -8.64 3.14 7.79
N SER A 162 -7.44 2.86 8.29
CA SER A 162 -6.34 2.39 7.44
C SER A 162 -6.67 1.03 6.80
N LEU A 163 -6.15 0.82 5.58
CA LEU A 163 -6.42 -0.42 4.83
C LEU A 163 -5.87 -1.65 5.54
N GLY A 164 -4.67 -1.56 6.16
CA GLY A 164 -4.11 -2.66 6.93
C GLY A 164 -4.99 -3.06 8.11
N ARG A 165 -5.54 -2.08 8.86
CA ARG A 165 -6.48 -2.38 9.96
C ARG A 165 -7.75 -3.06 9.47
N LEU A 166 -8.27 -2.65 8.32
CA LEU A 166 -9.48 -3.24 7.76
C LEU A 166 -9.26 -4.68 7.31
N VAL A 167 -8.12 -4.96 6.65
CA VAL A 167 -7.69 -6.32 6.34
C VAL A 167 -7.54 -7.13 7.62
N MET A 168 -6.87 -6.57 8.65
CA MET A 168 -6.68 -7.23 9.94
C MET A 168 -8.02 -7.64 10.59
N TYR A 169 -9.01 -6.77 10.62
CA TYR A 169 -10.32 -7.09 11.21
C TYR A 169 -11.06 -8.21 10.48
N GLY A 170 -10.98 -8.22 9.13
CA GLY A 170 -11.55 -9.29 8.32
C GLY A 170 -10.87 -10.64 8.58
N ASP A 171 -9.57 -10.62 8.63
CA ASP A 171 -8.77 -11.82 8.74
C ASP A 171 -8.75 -12.43 10.16
N ILE A 172 -8.94 -11.64 11.22
CA ILE A 172 -9.11 -12.14 12.59
C ILE A 172 -10.23 -13.19 12.65
N ILE A 173 -11.37 -12.90 12.01
CA ILE A 173 -12.52 -13.81 12.01
C ILE A 173 -12.15 -15.10 11.27
N ILE A 174 -11.47 -14.98 10.12
CA ILE A 174 -11.10 -16.13 9.28
C ILE A 174 -10.09 -17.02 10.01
N ILE A 175 -9.01 -16.43 10.55
CA ILE A 175 -7.98 -17.17 11.27
C ILE A 175 -8.53 -17.84 12.53
N SER A 176 -9.42 -17.16 13.26
CA SER A 176 -10.09 -17.77 14.41
C SER A 176 -10.94 -18.97 14.00
N SER A 177 -11.60 -18.89 12.83
CA SER A 177 -12.39 -19.99 12.29
C SER A 177 -11.55 -21.22 11.92
N CYS A 178 -10.26 -21.02 11.57
CA CYS A 178 -9.35 -22.12 11.26
C CYS A 178 -9.17 -23.10 12.43
N TYR A 179 -9.28 -22.63 13.68
CA TYR A 179 -9.18 -23.50 14.86
C TYR A 179 -10.24 -24.59 14.88
N PHE A 180 -11.47 -24.27 14.49
CA PHE A 180 -12.58 -25.24 14.47
C PHE A 180 -12.43 -26.33 13.40
N VAL A 181 -11.62 -26.04 12.35
CA VAL A 181 -11.40 -26.97 11.25
C VAL A 181 -10.13 -27.79 11.43
N PHE A 182 -9.04 -27.15 11.84
CA PHE A 182 -7.73 -27.82 11.91
C PHE A 182 -7.40 -28.37 13.31
N HIS A 183 -8.06 -27.91 14.36
CA HIS A 183 -7.82 -28.26 15.77
C HIS A 183 -6.32 -28.08 16.17
N ASP A 184 -5.60 -27.19 15.48
CA ASP A 184 -4.18 -26.92 15.67
C ASP A 184 -3.96 -25.48 16.12
N TRP A 185 -3.66 -25.31 17.40
CA TRP A 185 -3.43 -24.01 18.02
C TRP A 185 -2.18 -23.30 17.48
N LYS A 186 -1.15 -24.05 17.10
CA LYS A 186 0.10 -23.46 16.55
C LYS A 186 -0.16 -22.74 15.22
N ARG A 187 -0.93 -23.34 14.35
CA ARG A 187 -1.31 -22.72 13.06
C ARG A 187 -2.08 -21.43 13.23
N VAL A 188 -2.99 -21.39 14.20
CA VAL A 188 -3.76 -20.20 14.53
C VAL A 188 -2.84 -19.10 15.06
N LEU A 189 -1.93 -19.45 15.96
CA LEU A 189 -0.96 -18.49 16.53
C LEU A 189 -0.07 -17.86 15.45
N PHE A 190 0.49 -18.67 14.57
CA PHE A 190 1.29 -18.16 13.44
C PHE A 190 0.44 -17.35 12.46
N GLY A 191 -0.80 -17.75 12.21
CA GLY A 191 -1.75 -16.97 11.41
C GLY A 191 -1.97 -15.56 11.98
N PHE A 192 -2.15 -15.41 13.29
CA PHE A 192 -2.24 -14.10 13.96
C PHE A 192 -0.93 -13.31 13.87
N CYS A 193 0.22 -13.98 13.96
CA CYS A 193 1.52 -13.32 13.79
C CYS A 193 1.66 -12.76 12.36
N VAL A 194 1.35 -13.56 11.33
CA VAL A 194 1.31 -13.10 9.93
C VAL A 194 0.41 -11.91 9.77
N LEU A 195 -0.82 -12.02 10.29
CA LEU A 195 -1.83 -10.97 10.19
C LEU A 195 -1.35 -9.65 10.78
N PHE A 196 -0.77 -9.69 11.98
CA PHE A 196 -0.28 -8.50 12.67
C PHE A 196 0.86 -7.84 11.87
N VAL A 197 1.91 -8.60 11.54
CA VAL A 197 3.06 -8.07 10.80
C VAL A 197 2.63 -7.54 9.44
N MET A 198 1.82 -8.30 8.70
CA MET A 198 1.34 -7.92 7.38
C MET A 198 0.53 -6.60 7.43
N SER A 199 -0.37 -6.46 8.41
CA SER A 199 -1.22 -5.27 8.53
C SER A 199 -0.40 -4.01 8.85
N VAL A 200 0.61 -4.13 9.74
CA VAL A 200 1.53 -3.03 10.06
C VAL A 200 2.33 -2.62 8.83
N VAL A 201 2.85 -3.58 8.08
CA VAL A 201 3.63 -3.31 6.86
C VAL A 201 2.76 -2.69 5.77
N ILE A 202 1.53 -3.18 5.55
CA ILE A 202 0.58 -2.56 4.61
C ILE A 202 0.36 -1.08 4.97
N ASP A 203 0.05 -0.80 6.23
CA ASP A 203 -0.20 0.56 6.67
C ASP A 203 1.04 1.45 6.55
N TYR A 204 2.21 0.93 6.86
CA TYR A 204 3.47 1.65 6.69
C TYR A 204 3.71 2.02 5.21
N VAL A 205 3.57 1.06 4.30
CA VAL A 205 3.79 1.24 2.86
C VAL A 205 2.77 2.22 2.27
N VAL A 206 1.49 2.04 2.57
CA VAL A 206 0.41 2.89 2.04
C VAL A 206 0.52 4.31 2.59
N ASN A 207 0.76 4.47 3.89
CA ASN A 207 0.85 5.78 4.53
C ASN A 207 2.13 6.53 4.14
N SER A 208 3.26 5.83 3.95
CA SER A 208 4.51 6.45 3.49
C SER A 208 4.34 7.20 2.17
N ASN A 209 3.51 6.67 1.27
CA ASN A 209 3.23 7.32 -0.02
C ASN A 209 2.27 8.53 0.08
N ARG A 210 1.52 8.66 1.19
CA ARG A 210 0.56 9.74 1.42
C ARG A 210 1.11 10.87 2.30
N GLN A 211 2.30 10.71 2.87
CA GLN A 211 2.87 11.70 3.76
C GLN A 211 3.09 13.02 3.04
N SER A 212 2.63 14.09 3.69
CA SER A 212 2.88 15.46 3.29
C SER A 212 3.90 16.09 4.23
N VAL A 213 4.63 17.05 3.72
CA VAL A 213 5.64 17.81 4.47
C VAL A 213 5.41 19.29 4.28
N GLN A 214 5.71 20.04 5.32
CA GLN A 214 5.76 21.49 5.30
C GLN A 214 7.21 21.92 5.34
N PHE A 215 7.55 22.85 4.46
CA PHE A 215 8.84 23.53 4.46
C PHE A 215 8.65 24.96 4.93
N LEU A 216 9.55 25.40 5.82
CA LEU A 216 9.76 26.79 6.14
C LEU A 216 11.18 27.13 5.65
N ILE A 217 11.28 27.99 4.65
CA ILE A 217 12.55 28.34 4.00
C ILE A 217 12.85 29.80 4.28
N PHE A 218 13.99 30.05 4.89
CA PHE A 218 14.49 31.37 5.26
C PHE A 218 15.64 31.73 4.32
N SER A 219 15.40 32.66 3.39
CA SER A 219 16.37 33.09 2.40
C SER A 219 16.14 34.53 1.99
N LYS A 220 17.21 35.23 1.62
CA LYS A 220 17.11 36.55 1.01
C LYS A 220 16.59 36.47 -0.43
N LYS A 221 16.74 35.33 -1.09
CA LYS A 221 16.27 35.06 -2.44
C LYS A 221 14.88 34.38 -2.47
N HIS A 222 14.02 34.78 -1.55
CA HIS A 222 12.71 34.16 -1.35
C HIS A 222 11.80 34.19 -2.59
N ASP A 223 11.85 35.25 -3.40
CA ASP A 223 11.02 35.40 -4.60
C ASP A 223 11.45 34.41 -5.70
N GLU A 224 12.76 34.26 -5.91
CA GLU A 224 13.33 33.30 -6.87
C GLU A 224 13.00 31.86 -6.49
N ILE A 225 13.13 31.53 -5.20
CA ILE A 225 12.80 30.21 -4.66
C ILE A 225 11.29 29.94 -4.85
N ALA A 226 10.43 30.90 -4.54
CA ALA A 226 9.00 30.77 -4.68
C ALA A 226 8.57 30.53 -6.15
N GLU A 227 9.20 31.27 -7.10
CA GLU A 227 8.93 31.13 -8.52
C GLU A 227 9.32 29.74 -9.04
N VAL A 228 10.55 29.28 -8.73
CA VAL A 228 11.06 27.99 -9.18
C VAL A 228 10.22 26.83 -8.65
N ILE A 229 9.89 26.84 -7.37
CA ILE A 229 9.05 25.80 -6.75
C ILE A 229 7.66 25.77 -7.39
N THR A 230 7.05 26.94 -7.60
CA THR A 230 5.72 27.02 -8.22
C THR A 230 5.72 26.51 -9.65
N ARG A 231 6.74 26.89 -10.45
CA ARG A 231 6.84 26.54 -11.85
C ARG A 231 7.18 25.06 -12.07
N GLU A 232 8.14 24.52 -11.32
CA GLU A 232 8.66 23.17 -11.59
C GLU A 232 7.90 22.07 -10.84
N LEU A 233 7.49 22.32 -9.60
CA LEU A 233 6.77 21.33 -8.80
C LEU A 233 5.26 21.52 -8.81
N HIS A 234 4.76 22.60 -9.41
CA HIS A 234 3.34 22.95 -9.42
C HIS A 234 2.73 22.93 -8.01
N ARG A 235 3.46 23.52 -7.03
CA ARG A 235 3.04 23.64 -5.64
C ARG A 235 2.76 25.09 -5.29
N GLY A 236 1.68 25.30 -4.52
CA GLY A 236 1.38 26.58 -3.95
C GLY A 236 2.47 26.99 -2.95
N VAL A 237 2.90 28.23 -3.06
CA VAL A 237 3.88 28.85 -2.16
C VAL A 237 3.22 30.02 -1.48
N THR A 238 3.44 30.17 -0.17
CA THR A 238 2.97 31.32 0.61
C THR A 238 4.17 32.02 1.22
N LEU A 239 4.26 33.32 1.08
CA LEU A 239 5.25 34.13 1.76
C LEU A 239 4.65 34.69 3.05
N LEU A 240 5.36 34.45 4.18
CA LEU A 240 5.01 35.03 5.47
C LEU A 240 6.01 36.11 5.83
N ASP A 241 5.51 37.29 6.15
CA ASP A 241 6.35 38.39 6.65
C ASP A 241 6.72 38.14 8.11
N GLY A 242 7.98 38.31 8.43
CA GLY A 242 8.53 38.15 9.78
C GLY A 242 9.61 39.17 10.07
N THR A 243 10.03 39.24 11.32
CA THR A 243 11.15 40.09 11.75
C THR A 243 12.17 39.24 12.50
N GLY A 244 13.40 39.27 12.06
CA GLY A 244 14.50 38.61 12.75
C GLY A 244 14.71 39.28 14.12
N TRP A 245 14.55 38.52 15.22
CA TRP A 245 14.65 39.11 16.55
C TRP A 245 16.03 39.72 16.86
N TYR A 246 17.07 39.00 16.41
CA TYR A 246 18.45 39.45 16.61
C TYR A 246 18.86 40.57 15.64
N SER A 247 18.60 40.35 14.33
CA SER A 247 18.99 41.26 13.27
C SER A 247 18.13 42.54 13.19
N LYS A 248 16.90 42.49 13.77
CA LYS A 248 15.85 43.52 13.63
C LYS A 248 15.45 43.82 12.17
N GLN A 249 15.85 42.95 11.22
CA GLN A 249 15.54 43.09 9.81
C GLN A 249 14.26 42.35 9.46
N SER A 250 13.51 42.87 8.50
CA SER A 250 12.38 42.20 7.91
C SER A 250 12.89 40.97 7.10
N ILE A 251 12.22 39.86 7.26
CA ILE A 251 12.50 38.59 6.53
C ILE A 251 11.20 38.01 6.01
N LYS A 252 11.22 37.49 4.79
CA LYS A 252 10.10 36.72 4.28
C LYS A 252 10.41 35.22 4.36
N VAL A 253 9.49 34.47 4.93
CA VAL A 253 9.59 33.03 5.08
C VAL A 253 8.75 32.37 4.00
N VAL A 254 9.40 31.55 3.17
CA VAL A 254 8.71 30.77 2.11
C VAL A 254 8.12 29.53 2.74
N VAL A 255 6.78 29.41 2.72
CA VAL A 255 6.05 28.25 3.22
C VAL A 255 5.55 27.42 2.05
N VAL A 256 5.91 26.14 2.03
CA VAL A 256 5.52 25.18 0.98
C VAL A 256 4.95 23.94 1.62
N LEU A 257 3.78 23.53 1.16
CA LEU A 257 3.22 22.21 1.44
C LEU A 257 3.45 21.30 0.23
N ALA A 258 4.14 20.20 0.43
CA ALA A 258 4.50 19.27 -0.63
C ALA A 258 4.29 17.81 -0.20
N LYS A 259 4.29 16.89 -1.16
CA LYS A 259 4.36 15.47 -0.85
C LYS A 259 5.79 15.11 -0.43
N LYS A 260 5.93 14.16 0.48
CA LYS A 260 7.25 13.74 1.00
C LYS A 260 8.24 13.32 -0.09
N ASN A 261 7.75 12.70 -1.17
CA ASN A 261 8.59 12.30 -2.30
C ASN A 261 9.17 13.47 -3.12
N GLN A 262 8.65 14.69 -2.93
CA GLN A 262 9.17 15.92 -3.57
C GLN A 262 10.21 16.64 -2.69
N SER A 263 10.49 16.13 -1.48
CA SER A 263 11.40 16.80 -0.54
C SER A 263 12.80 16.99 -1.12
N THR A 264 13.34 15.97 -1.75
CA THR A 264 14.70 16.01 -2.31
C THR A 264 14.82 17.06 -3.40
N ASP A 265 13.79 17.21 -4.22
CA ASP A 265 13.78 18.20 -5.31
C ASP A 265 13.70 19.61 -4.73
N ILE A 266 12.87 19.84 -3.69
CA ILE A 266 12.80 21.14 -3.01
C ILE A 266 14.15 21.49 -2.38
N PHE A 267 14.82 20.57 -1.69
CA PHE A 267 16.15 20.81 -1.13
C PHE A 267 17.18 21.20 -2.19
N ARG A 268 17.18 20.49 -3.32
CA ARG A 268 18.10 20.81 -4.45
C ARG A 268 17.83 22.20 -5.00
N MET A 269 16.59 22.50 -5.38
CA MET A 269 16.19 23.79 -5.94
C MET A 269 16.57 24.96 -5.02
N VAL A 270 16.29 24.83 -3.73
CA VAL A 270 16.64 25.89 -2.77
C VAL A 270 18.15 26.05 -2.66
N ARG A 271 18.91 24.96 -2.59
CA ARG A 271 20.36 24.98 -2.46
C ARG A 271 21.04 25.56 -3.70
N ASP A 272 20.51 25.24 -4.89
CA ASP A 272 21.03 25.75 -6.17
C ASP A 272 20.83 27.26 -6.30
N ILE A 273 19.78 27.82 -5.67
CA ILE A 273 19.49 29.26 -5.68
C ILE A 273 20.25 29.99 -4.54
N ASP A 274 20.24 29.43 -3.34
CA ASP A 274 20.86 30.03 -2.16
C ASP A 274 21.47 28.96 -1.25
N GLU A 275 22.78 28.79 -1.32
CA GLU A 275 23.52 27.84 -0.48
C GLU A 275 23.43 28.15 1.03
N ASN A 276 23.14 29.40 1.40
CA ASN A 276 23.02 29.85 2.77
C ASN A 276 21.58 29.85 3.28
N ALA A 277 20.62 29.35 2.49
CA ALA A 277 19.24 29.25 2.92
C ALA A 277 19.09 28.30 4.13
N PHE A 278 18.36 28.73 5.14
CA PHE A 278 17.96 27.88 6.25
C PHE A 278 16.61 27.23 5.94
N ILE A 279 16.55 25.90 5.99
CA ILE A 279 15.36 25.12 5.65
C ILE A 279 14.94 24.28 6.85
N SER A 280 13.71 24.47 7.32
CA SER A 280 13.07 23.59 8.29
C SER A 280 12.01 22.75 7.58
N GLN A 281 12.08 21.43 7.76
CA GLN A 281 11.08 20.50 7.26
C GLN A 281 10.36 19.84 8.43
N SER A 282 9.03 19.80 8.37
CA SER A 282 8.20 19.07 9.33
C SER A 282 7.22 18.14 8.61
N ASN A 283 6.93 16.99 9.22
CA ASN A 283 5.88 16.10 8.72
C ASN A 283 4.51 16.68 9.10
N VAL A 284 3.58 16.68 8.14
CA VAL A 284 2.20 17.09 8.35
C VAL A 284 1.32 15.86 8.34
N VAL A 285 0.51 15.68 9.38
CA VAL A 285 -0.35 14.50 9.57
C VAL A 285 -1.41 14.38 8.48
N GLY A 286 -1.88 15.49 7.93
CA GLY A 286 -2.81 15.49 6.81
C GLY A 286 -2.91 16.87 6.16
N VAL A 287 -2.91 16.89 4.84
CA VAL A 287 -3.18 18.07 4.01
C VAL A 287 -4.34 17.73 3.11
N TYR A 288 -5.40 18.52 3.18
CA TYR A 288 -6.62 18.31 2.42
C TYR A 288 -6.93 19.53 1.58
N GLY A 289 -7.39 19.32 0.36
CA GLY A 289 -7.77 20.38 -0.55
C GLY A 289 -7.17 20.23 -1.94
N GLU A 290 -7.09 21.33 -2.67
CA GLU A 290 -6.61 21.34 -4.05
C GLU A 290 -5.12 20.91 -4.13
N GLY A 291 -4.84 19.92 -4.96
CA GLY A 291 -3.49 19.33 -5.07
C GLY A 291 -3.13 18.25 -4.04
N PHE A 292 -4.01 17.99 -3.05
CA PHE A 292 -3.85 16.99 -1.97
C PHE A 292 -5.09 16.08 -1.85
N ASP A 293 -5.19 15.36 -0.74
CA ASP A 293 -6.30 14.43 -0.49
C ASP A 293 -7.64 15.18 -0.31
N LYS A 294 -8.73 14.55 -0.77
CA LYS A 294 -10.07 15.12 -0.61
C LYS A 294 -10.59 14.87 0.81
N LEU A 295 -11.19 15.89 1.42
CA LEU A 295 -11.89 15.76 2.70
C LEU A 295 -13.05 14.76 2.58
N LYS A 296 -12.99 13.68 3.38
CA LYS A 296 -14.07 12.68 3.50
C LYS A 296 -15.07 13.09 4.59
N VAL A 297 -15.66 14.29 4.48
CA VAL A 297 -16.66 14.75 5.45
C VAL A 297 -18.05 14.36 4.94
N LYS A 298 -18.82 13.62 5.75
CA LYS A 298 -20.25 13.39 5.48
C LYS A 298 -20.95 14.74 5.57
N LYS A 299 -21.54 15.22 4.47
CA LYS A 299 -22.55 16.29 4.56
C LYS A 299 -23.67 15.80 5.48
N LYS A 300 -23.85 16.43 6.66
CA LYS A 300 -25.08 16.28 7.40
C LYS A 300 -26.19 16.68 6.45
N LYS A 301 -27.10 15.76 6.12
CA LYS A 301 -28.36 16.14 5.49
C LYS A 301 -29.08 17.03 6.49
N ALA A 302 -29.28 18.29 6.11
CA ALA A 302 -30.18 19.20 6.81
C ALA A 302 -31.60 18.65 6.72
#